data_16aacfbff3cfe961541801c649a9591c
#
_entry.id   16aacfbff3cfe961541801c649a9591c
#
_cell.length_a   1.000
_cell.length_b   1.000
_cell.length_c   1.000
_cell.angle_alpha   90.00
_cell.angle_beta   90.00
_cell.angle_gamma   90.00
#
_symmetry.space_group_name_H-M   'P 1'
#
loop_
_entity.id
_entity.type
_entity.pdbx_description
1 polymer ?
#
loop_
_entity_poly.entity_id
_entity_poly.type
_entity_poly.pdbx_seq_one_letter_code
_entity_poly.pdbx_strand_id
1 'polypeptide(L)'
;MQDKSLMFYMIRSELEDAVGVENVSTKEIERAVYSVDYFWLSRKWQDAGEQGPMPDIIVRPGTTEEVSKVMKIANYYKIPVTTWGGGSGSQGGALPVAGGILLDIKRLDKLIELNTEAGYVTCETGMIFATLEDLVNEKGYSVMHLPSCMTCCTVGGALAHNGIGILSTKYGKMDDMCLSLEVVLPNGDIINTLPVPKHSSGPNLIPFFVGSEGTLGIMTKAKFKIVKQPETRIHHAFLFSDIHVGYQACRDIVQAVKPSIVRLFDEAETVSIIKKIIGFEKRGSFLNLTLEGYEKVVAAELEIVLDIAKKYGAEDLGTEYGEKWFQNRITFFYPDNIMDLPQMFGTLDTVATHDNIEKIYRAMKAAVEDNFKEYGVRFISHSSHWYDWGAMNYSRFIIDNPPKDPEEALRLHNQVWNCGVRAALANGGVLNDHHGVGLKLSRLVKEQYGPAIQVLQALKKELDPNGIMNPYKLGL
;
A
#
# COMPACT_ATOMS: atom_id res chain seq x y z
N MET A 1 22.94 -34.51 -5.91
CA MET A 1 22.20 -33.87 -7.05
C MET A 1 21.02 -34.72 -7.55
N GLN A 2 21.14 -36.07 -7.62
CA GLN A 2 20.03 -36.95 -8.04
C GLN A 2 18.79 -36.85 -7.13
N ASP A 3 18.95 -36.84 -5.80
CA ASP A 3 17.81 -36.75 -4.87
C ASP A 3 17.03 -35.43 -4.93
N LYS A 4 17.71 -34.30 -5.19
CA LYS A 4 17.03 -33.01 -5.36
C LYS A 4 16.17 -32.95 -6.63
N SER A 5 16.57 -33.62 -7.71
CA SER A 5 15.80 -33.64 -8.94
C SER A 5 14.53 -34.51 -8.82
N LEU A 6 14.60 -35.65 -8.15
CA LEU A 6 13.47 -36.52 -7.91
C LEU A 6 12.45 -35.87 -6.95
N MET A 7 12.94 -35.30 -5.84
CA MET A 7 12.08 -34.58 -4.89
C MET A 7 11.34 -33.42 -5.57
N PHE A 8 12.04 -32.65 -6.37
CA PHE A 8 11.43 -31.54 -7.11
C PHE A 8 10.34 -32.03 -8.09
N TYR A 9 10.60 -33.14 -8.78
CA TYR A 9 9.60 -33.75 -9.66
C TYR A 9 8.35 -34.22 -8.89
N MET A 10 8.53 -34.88 -7.73
CA MET A 10 7.42 -35.32 -6.88
C MET A 10 6.57 -34.13 -6.40
N ILE A 11 7.22 -33.10 -5.87
CA ILE A 11 6.53 -31.88 -5.42
C ILE A 11 5.74 -31.24 -6.56
N ARG A 12 6.36 -31.11 -7.72
CA ARG A 12 5.70 -30.57 -8.90
C ARG A 12 4.47 -31.41 -9.28
N SER A 13 4.58 -32.72 -9.29
CA SER A 13 3.48 -33.63 -9.63
C SER A 13 2.33 -33.49 -8.63
N GLU A 14 2.60 -33.42 -7.32
CA GLU A 14 1.55 -33.19 -6.32
C GLU A 14 0.87 -31.82 -6.47
N LEU A 15 1.63 -30.79 -6.83
CA LEU A 15 1.06 -29.48 -7.13
C LEU A 15 0.19 -29.50 -8.40
N GLU A 16 0.62 -30.24 -9.44
CA GLU A 16 -0.16 -30.45 -10.67
C GLU A 16 -1.47 -31.21 -10.37
N ASP A 17 -1.44 -32.19 -9.49
CA ASP A 17 -2.63 -32.91 -9.04
C ASP A 17 -3.56 -32.02 -8.20
N ALA A 18 -3.03 -31.06 -7.49
CA ALA A 18 -3.80 -30.15 -6.63
C ALA A 18 -4.58 -29.09 -7.40
N VAL A 19 -3.98 -28.52 -8.50
CA VAL A 19 -4.51 -27.32 -9.19
C VAL A 19 -4.68 -27.52 -10.71
N GLY A 20 -4.28 -28.65 -11.27
CA GLY A 20 -4.20 -28.92 -12.71
C GLY A 20 -2.85 -28.56 -13.34
N VAL A 21 -2.41 -29.38 -14.29
CA VAL A 21 -1.09 -29.29 -14.95
C VAL A 21 -0.86 -27.92 -15.60
N GLU A 22 -1.88 -27.36 -16.22
CA GLU A 22 -1.84 -26.06 -16.90
C GLU A 22 -1.64 -24.87 -15.92
N ASN A 23 -1.87 -25.08 -14.63
CA ASN A 23 -1.77 -24.08 -13.59
C ASN A 23 -0.45 -24.13 -12.79
N VAL A 24 0.45 -25.04 -13.17
CA VAL A 24 1.79 -25.17 -12.58
C VAL A 24 2.84 -24.90 -13.66
N SER A 25 3.80 -24.02 -13.37
CA SER A 25 4.87 -23.71 -14.31
C SER A 25 6.24 -23.68 -13.64
N THR A 26 7.21 -24.23 -14.34
CA THR A 26 8.65 -24.16 -13.99
C THR A 26 9.45 -23.49 -15.10
N LYS A 27 8.78 -22.95 -16.13
CA LYS A 27 9.43 -22.31 -17.28
C LYS A 27 10.19 -21.08 -16.82
N GLU A 28 11.45 -20.98 -17.22
CA GLU A 28 12.35 -19.89 -16.82
C GLU A 28 11.77 -18.51 -17.17
N ILE A 29 11.23 -18.34 -18.37
CA ILE A 29 10.66 -17.08 -18.81
C ILE A 29 9.47 -16.64 -17.93
N GLU A 30 8.62 -17.58 -17.51
CA GLU A 30 7.50 -17.26 -16.61
C GLU A 30 8.00 -16.92 -15.21
N ARG A 31 9.01 -17.65 -14.70
CA ARG A 31 9.64 -17.39 -13.39
C ARG A 31 10.32 -16.03 -13.36
N ALA A 32 10.97 -15.64 -14.47
CA ALA A 32 11.64 -14.34 -14.59
C ALA A 32 10.65 -13.15 -14.49
N VAL A 33 9.41 -13.31 -15.00
CA VAL A 33 8.37 -12.26 -14.86
C VAL A 33 8.07 -11.93 -13.40
N TYR A 34 8.12 -12.91 -12.51
CA TYR A 34 7.84 -12.72 -11.07
C TYR A 34 9.08 -12.36 -10.24
N SER A 35 10.23 -12.09 -10.88
CA SER A 35 11.43 -11.61 -10.19
C SER A 35 11.47 -10.09 -9.99
N VAL A 36 10.49 -9.38 -10.53
CA VAL A 36 10.41 -7.91 -10.50
C VAL A 36 9.01 -7.48 -10.08
N ASP A 37 8.93 -6.63 -9.07
CA ASP A 37 7.74 -5.91 -8.67
C ASP A 37 7.93 -4.39 -8.85
N TYR A 38 7.09 -3.55 -8.24
CA TYR A 38 7.21 -2.09 -8.36
C TYR A 38 8.31 -1.48 -7.47
N PHE A 39 9.08 -2.28 -6.75
CA PHE A 39 10.19 -1.80 -5.94
C PHE A 39 11.33 -1.26 -6.81
N TRP A 40 11.81 -0.04 -6.51
CA TRP A 40 12.83 0.63 -7.34
C TRP A 40 14.07 -0.24 -7.56
N LEU A 41 14.52 -0.95 -6.54
CA LEU A 41 15.71 -1.78 -6.60
C LEU A 41 15.56 -2.96 -7.57
N SER A 42 14.42 -3.65 -7.57
CA SER A 42 14.19 -4.77 -8.49
C SER A 42 14.19 -4.30 -9.94
N ARG A 43 13.67 -3.12 -10.20
CA ARG A 43 13.70 -2.49 -11.53
C ARG A 43 15.12 -2.05 -11.93
N LYS A 44 15.91 -1.51 -10.98
CA LYS A 44 17.29 -1.11 -11.22
C LYS A 44 18.18 -2.29 -11.57
N TRP A 45 17.99 -3.44 -10.93
CA TRP A 45 18.68 -4.68 -11.27
C TRP A 45 18.33 -5.14 -12.68
N GLN A 46 17.05 -5.15 -13.01
CA GLN A 46 16.61 -5.52 -14.36
C GLN A 46 17.19 -4.59 -15.44
N ASP A 47 17.22 -3.28 -15.20
CA ASP A 47 17.82 -2.28 -16.08
C ASP A 47 19.34 -2.53 -16.29
N ALA A 48 20.02 -3.01 -15.25
CA ALA A 48 21.43 -3.41 -15.32
C ALA A 48 21.68 -4.77 -15.98
N GLY A 49 20.62 -5.46 -16.40
CA GLY A 49 20.72 -6.82 -16.97
C GLY A 49 20.91 -7.91 -15.91
N GLU A 50 20.74 -7.59 -14.64
CA GLU A 50 20.84 -8.55 -13.53
C GLU A 50 19.48 -9.20 -13.24
N GLN A 51 19.52 -10.49 -12.91
CA GLN A 51 18.34 -11.24 -12.58
C GLN A 51 17.97 -11.10 -11.09
N GLY A 52 16.74 -10.68 -10.83
CA GLY A 52 16.18 -10.67 -9.48
C GLY A 52 15.89 -12.08 -8.93
N PRO A 53 15.43 -12.19 -7.69
CA PRO A 53 15.09 -13.47 -7.07
C PRO A 53 13.92 -14.13 -7.79
N MET A 54 14.09 -15.37 -8.26
CA MET A 54 13.04 -16.14 -8.94
C MET A 54 12.45 -17.23 -8.04
N PRO A 55 11.15 -17.52 -8.17
CA PRO A 55 10.57 -18.70 -7.55
C PRO A 55 11.08 -19.97 -8.25
N ASP A 56 10.99 -21.12 -7.60
CA ASP A 56 11.29 -22.40 -8.23
C ASP A 56 10.10 -22.91 -9.05
N ILE A 57 8.89 -22.75 -8.53
CA ILE A 57 7.63 -23.19 -9.13
C ILE A 57 6.60 -22.07 -8.99
N ILE A 58 5.84 -21.86 -10.06
CA ILE A 58 4.67 -20.97 -10.06
C ILE A 58 3.42 -21.85 -10.00
N VAL A 59 2.49 -21.53 -9.09
CA VAL A 59 1.21 -22.23 -8.92
C VAL A 59 0.07 -21.22 -8.96
N ARG A 60 -0.97 -21.53 -9.74
CA ARG A 60 -2.13 -20.64 -9.97
C ARG A 60 -3.42 -21.34 -9.53
N PRO A 61 -3.77 -21.32 -8.23
CA PRO A 61 -4.99 -21.93 -7.74
C PRO A 61 -6.23 -21.13 -8.18
N GLY A 62 -7.32 -21.82 -8.44
CA GLY A 62 -8.60 -21.23 -8.84
C GLY A 62 -9.70 -21.34 -7.76
N THR A 63 -9.43 -21.99 -6.63
CA THR A 63 -10.35 -22.10 -5.49
C THR A 63 -9.62 -22.05 -4.15
N THR A 64 -10.34 -21.75 -3.06
CA THR A 64 -9.78 -21.77 -1.71
C THR A 64 -9.27 -23.17 -1.34
N GLU A 65 -9.97 -24.22 -1.79
CA GLU A 65 -9.61 -25.61 -1.56
C GLU A 65 -8.30 -25.99 -2.25
N GLU A 66 -8.06 -25.47 -3.46
CA GLU A 66 -6.78 -25.61 -4.16
C GLU A 66 -5.65 -24.90 -3.41
N VAL A 67 -5.88 -23.67 -2.91
CA VAL A 67 -4.93 -22.98 -2.03
C VAL A 67 -4.61 -23.84 -0.81
N SER A 68 -5.62 -24.41 -0.15
CA SER A 68 -5.44 -25.30 1.01
C SER A 68 -4.57 -26.50 0.68
N LYS A 69 -4.80 -27.16 -0.46
CA LYS A 69 -3.99 -28.32 -0.90
C LYS A 69 -2.52 -27.90 -1.14
N VAL A 70 -2.29 -26.78 -1.87
CA VAL A 70 -0.95 -26.26 -2.10
C VAL A 70 -0.24 -25.97 -0.78
N MET A 71 -0.92 -25.35 0.18
CA MET A 71 -0.35 -25.05 1.49
C MET A 71 -0.02 -26.32 2.28
N LYS A 72 -0.83 -27.38 2.24
CA LYS A 72 -0.53 -28.69 2.85
C LYS A 72 0.75 -29.29 2.26
N ILE A 73 0.89 -29.26 0.94
CA ILE A 73 2.10 -29.73 0.24
C ILE A 73 3.30 -28.89 0.67
N ALA A 74 3.20 -27.57 0.59
CA ALA A 74 4.28 -26.67 0.98
C ALA A 74 4.71 -26.86 2.43
N ASN A 75 3.77 -27.02 3.35
CA ASN A 75 4.04 -27.25 4.77
C ASN A 75 4.71 -28.60 5.03
N TYR A 76 4.26 -29.67 4.35
CA TYR A 76 4.83 -31.00 4.45
C TYR A 76 6.31 -31.02 4.02
N TYR A 77 6.60 -30.42 2.86
CA TYR A 77 7.96 -30.37 2.30
C TYR A 77 8.79 -29.19 2.81
N LYS A 78 8.21 -28.30 3.66
CA LYS A 78 8.83 -27.08 4.20
C LYS A 78 9.35 -26.16 3.10
N ILE A 79 8.54 -25.94 2.08
CA ILE A 79 8.87 -25.11 0.93
C ILE A 79 8.38 -23.69 1.18
N PRO A 80 9.22 -22.64 0.99
CA PRO A 80 8.78 -21.27 1.05
C PRO A 80 7.65 -20.98 0.06
N VAL A 81 6.65 -20.20 0.51
CA VAL A 81 5.53 -19.74 -0.33
C VAL A 81 5.48 -18.22 -0.31
N THR A 82 5.56 -17.62 -1.48
CA THR A 82 5.32 -16.18 -1.66
C THR A 82 4.04 -15.98 -2.42
N THR A 83 3.05 -15.29 -1.83
CA THR A 83 1.79 -14.98 -2.49
C THR A 83 1.96 -13.78 -3.41
N TRP A 84 1.44 -13.90 -4.64
CA TRP A 84 1.50 -12.85 -5.66
C TRP A 84 0.10 -12.39 -6.07
N GLY A 85 -0.13 -11.08 -5.99
CA GLY A 85 -1.29 -10.41 -6.57
C GLY A 85 -0.91 -9.65 -7.85
N GLY A 86 -0.91 -8.31 -7.80
CA GLY A 86 -0.56 -7.46 -8.93
C GLY A 86 0.92 -7.07 -9.04
N GLY A 87 1.77 -7.37 -8.06
CA GLY A 87 3.18 -6.94 -8.04
C GLY A 87 3.37 -5.42 -7.96
N SER A 88 2.34 -4.66 -7.54
CA SER A 88 2.34 -3.20 -7.53
C SER A 88 2.93 -2.56 -6.27
N GLY A 89 3.39 -3.36 -5.32
CA GLY A 89 3.98 -2.88 -4.06
C GLY A 89 5.39 -2.34 -4.25
N SER A 90 5.69 -1.20 -3.61
CA SER A 90 6.97 -0.48 -3.73
C SER A 90 8.04 -0.91 -2.71
N GLN A 91 7.77 -1.92 -1.86
CA GLN A 91 8.65 -2.33 -0.77
C GLN A 91 9.28 -3.72 -0.97
N GLY A 92 9.04 -4.38 -2.10
CA GLY A 92 9.54 -5.74 -2.38
C GLY A 92 8.79 -6.84 -1.60
N GLY A 93 7.55 -6.58 -1.19
CA GLY A 93 6.72 -7.53 -0.43
C GLY A 93 6.38 -8.79 -1.20
N ALA A 94 6.24 -8.71 -2.52
CA ALA A 94 5.89 -9.82 -3.40
C ALA A 94 7.11 -10.58 -3.97
N LEU A 95 8.35 -10.11 -3.76
CA LEU A 95 9.54 -10.75 -4.33
C LEU A 95 9.82 -12.11 -3.65
N PRO A 96 9.99 -13.20 -4.43
CA PRO A 96 10.22 -14.55 -3.91
C PRO A 96 11.69 -14.78 -3.52
N VAL A 97 12.19 -14.02 -2.55
CA VAL A 97 13.61 -14.00 -2.16
C VAL A 97 14.13 -15.30 -1.56
N ALA A 98 13.23 -16.18 -1.14
CA ALA A 98 13.56 -17.51 -0.65
C ALA A 98 13.41 -18.62 -1.72
N GLY A 99 13.13 -18.28 -2.99
CA GLY A 99 12.74 -19.25 -4.00
C GLY A 99 11.40 -19.90 -3.69
N GLY A 100 11.31 -21.23 -3.82
CA GLY A 100 10.14 -22.02 -3.48
C GLY A 100 8.94 -21.79 -4.41
N ILE A 101 7.74 -21.84 -3.85
CA ILE A 101 6.47 -21.68 -4.58
C ILE A 101 6.07 -20.21 -4.62
N LEU A 102 5.84 -19.69 -5.81
CA LEU A 102 5.09 -18.46 -6.00
C LEU A 102 3.63 -18.82 -6.26
N LEU A 103 2.76 -18.36 -5.38
CA LEU A 103 1.32 -18.59 -5.43
C LEU A 103 0.61 -17.38 -6.04
N ASP A 104 0.30 -17.47 -7.33
CA ASP A 104 -0.42 -16.42 -8.03
C ASP A 104 -1.93 -16.60 -7.86
N ILE A 105 -2.54 -15.71 -7.07
CA ILE A 105 -3.96 -15.82 -6.67
C ILE A 105 -4.95 -15.22 -7.66
N LYS A 106 -4.52 -14.71 -8.81
CA LYS A 106 -5.39 -13.94 -9.73
C LYS A 106 -6.53 -14.75 -10.39
N ARG A 107 -6.52 -16.10 -10.28
CA ARG A 107 -7.67 -16.93 -10.67
C ARG A 107 -8.80 -16.97 -9.64
N LEU A 108 -8.55 -16.47 -8.41
CA LEU A 108 -9.56 -16.24 -7.39
C LEU A 108 -10.20 -14.87 -7.64
N ASP A 109 -11.04 -14.74 -8.67
CA ASP A 109 -11.52 -13.45 -9.20
C ASP A 109 -13.05 -13.29 -9.23
N LYS A 110 -13.78 -14.14 -8.50
CA LYS A 110 -15.25 -14.15 -8.55
C LYS A 110 -15.86 -13.11 -7.60
N LEU A 111 -16.88 -12.41 -8.08
CA LEU A 111 -17.84 -11.72 -7.25
C LEU A 111 -18.78 -12.78 -6.63
N ILE A 112 -18.76 -12.93 -5.31
CA ILE A 112 -19.54 -13.95 -4.59
C ILE A 112 -20.93 -13.43 -4.26
N GLU A 113 -21.02 -12.21 -3.72
CA GLU A 113 -22.29 -11.59 -3.33
C GLU A 113 -22.16 -10.07 -3.38
N LEU A 114 -23.16 -9.40 -3.93
CA LEU A 114 -23.33 -7.94 -3.83
C LEU A 114 -24.73 -7.67 -3.24
N ASN A 115 -24.76 -7.24 -1.99
CA ASN A 115 -25.98 -6.96 -1.24
C ASN A 115 -26.11 -5.46 -0.97
N THR A 116 -26.82 -4.77 -1.84
CA THR A 116 -27.01 -3.31 -1.76
C THR A 116 -27.98 -2.90 -0.65
N GLU A 117 -28.89 -3.79 -0.21
CA GLU A 117 -29.80 -3.54 0.90
C GLU A 117 -29.05 -3.57 2.24
N ALA A 118 -28.20 -4.58 2.44
CA ALA A 118 -27.39 -4.70 3.63
C ALA A 118 -26.08 -3.89 3.58
N GLY A 119 -25.72 -3.33 2.41
CA GLY A 119 -24.58 -2.45 2.24
C GLY A 119 -23.21 -3.15 2.25
N TYR A 120 -23.09 -4.34 1.63
CA TYR A 120 -21.80 -5.04 1.52
C TYR A 120 -21.62 -5.76 0.18
N VAL A 121 -20.36 -6.05 -0.11
CA VAL A 121 -19.91 -6.91 -1.21
C VAL A 121 -18.96 -7.98 -0.68
N THR A 122 -19.05 -9.21 -1.19
CA THR A 122 -18.12 -10.31 -0.93
C THR A 122 -17.50 -10.75 -2.25
N CYS A 123 -16.16 -10.82 -2.31
CA CYS A 123 -15.43 -11.24 -3.49
C CYS A 123 -14.24 -12.13 -3.13
N GLU A 124 -13.73 -12.84 -4.11
CA GLU A 124 -12.42 -13.50 -4.04
C GLU A 124 -11.29 -12.47 -4.16
N THR A 125 -10.18 -12.72 -3.47
CA THR A 125 -9.14 -11.71 -3.25
C THR A 125 -8.13 -11.56 -4.38
N GLY A 126 -8.14 -12.45 -5.34
CA GLY A 126 -7.36 -12.33 -6.58
C GLY A 126 -7.98 -11.37 -7.61
N MET A 127 -9.23 -10.95 -7.40
CA MET A 127 -9.90 -9.96 -8.25
C MET A 127 -9.11 -8.66 -8.29
N ILE A 128 -8.95 -8.06 -9.47
CA ILE A 128 -8.37 -6.73 -9.63
C ILE A 128 -9.32 -5.70 -8.99
N PHE A 129 -8.75 -4.76 -8.24
CA PHE A 129 -9.57 -3.83 -7.44
C PHE A 129 -10.47 -2.94 -8.31
N ALA A 130 -10.00 -2.50 -9.48
CA ALA A 130 -10.82 -1.76 -10.45
C ALA A 130 -12.04 -2.55 -10.91
N THR A 131 -11.88 -3.85 -11.17
CA THR A 131 -12.99 -4.73 -11.56
C THR A 131 -14.04 -4.83 -10.45
N LEU A 132 -13.61 -4.97 -9.19
CA LEU A 132 -14.55 -4.95 -8.06
C LEU A 132 -15.31 -3.62 -7.98
N GLU A 133 -14.61 -2.50 -8.09
CA GLU A 133 -15.21 -1.17 -8.02
C GLU A 133 -16.20 -0.94 -9.18
N ASP A 134 -15.86 -1.34 -10.41
CA ASP A 134 -16.75 -1.24 -11.57
C ASP A 134 -18.04 -2.03 -11.37
N LEU A 135 -17.95 -3.30 -10.90
CA LEU A 135 -19.12 -4.14 -10.62
C LEU A 135 -20.04 -3.55 -9.53
N VAL A 136 -19.46 -2.92 -8.52
CA VAL A 136 -20.22 -2.25 -7.45
C VAL A 136 -20.82 -0.93 -7.96
N ASN A 137 -20.09 -0.19 -8.79
CA ASN A 137 -20.53 1.06 -9.40
C ASN A 137 -21.72 0.88 -10.34
N GLU A 138 -21.83 -0.24 -11.06
CA GLU A 138 -22.99 -0.57 -11.89
C GLU A 138 -24.32 -0.61 -11.10
N LYS A 139 -24.24 -0.80 -9.78
CA LYS A 139 -25.39 -0.78 -8.86
C LYS A 139 -25.58 0.54 -8.14
N GLY A 140 -24.82 1.58 -8.49
CA GLY A 140 -24.86 2.90 -7.85
C GLY A 140 -24.21 2.97 -6.47
N TYR A 141 -23.32 2.04 -6.19
CA TYR A 141 -22.53 1.96 -4.93
C TYR A 141 -21.04 2.03 -5.24
N SER A 142 -20.22 2.14 -4.21
CA SER A 142 -18.76 2.10 -4.30
C SER A 142 -18.18 1.49 -3.02
N VAL A 143 -17.01 0.82 -3.15
CA VAL A 143 -16.21 0.42 -1.99
C VAL A 143 -15.54 1.64 -1.38
N MET A 144 -15.43 2.75 -2.10
CA MET A 144 -14.79 4.00 -1.67
C MET A 144 -13.30 3.85 -1.34
N HIS A 145 -12.66 2.87 -1.95
CA HIS A 145 -11.21 2.71 -1.86
C HIS A 145 -10.62 2.81 -3.27
N LEU A 146 -10.04 3.97 -3.59
CA LEU A 146 -9.48 4.25 -4.91
C LEU A 146 -7.95 4.35 -4.80
N PRO A 147 -7.22 3.23 -4.69
CA PRO A 147 -5.76 3.26 -4.65
C PRO A 147 -5.21 3.62 -6.03
N SER A 148 -4.05 4.25 -6.06
CA SER A 148 -3.42 4.66 -7.33
C SER A 148 -3.11 3.49 -8.27
N CYS A 149 -2.90 2.31 -7.70
CA CYS A 149 -2.63 1.06 -8.43
C CYS A 149 -3.89 0.21 -8.70
N MET A 150 -5.10 0.76 -8.56
CA MET A 150 -6.36 -0.01 -8.64
C MET A 150 -6.52 -0.84 -9.92
N THR A 151 -5.92 -0.40 -11.03
CA THR A 151 -5.98 -1.09 -12.32
C THR A 151 -5.11 -2.34 -12.40
N CYS A 152 -4.22 -2.56 -11.44
CA CYS A 152 -3.30 -3.71 -11.41
C CYS A 152 -3.22 -4.41 -10.05
N CYS A 153 -3.52 -3.73 -8.93
CA CYS A 153 -3.53 -4.40 -7.63
C CYS A 153 -4.73 -5.33 -7.48
N THR A 154 -4.53 -6.45 -6.80
CA THR A 154 -5.61 -7.32 -6.38
C THR A 154 -6.19 -6.87 -5.04
N VAL A 155 -7.43 -7.28 -4.75
CA VAL A 155 -8.08 -7.06 -3.45
C VAL A 155 -7.22 -7.60 -2.31
N GLY A 156 -6.69 -8.82 -2.45
CA GLY A 156 -5.81 -9.46 -1.46
C GLY A 156 -4.48 -8.72 -1.29
N GLY A 157 -3.91 -8.17 -2.38
CA GLY A 157 -2.72 -7.33 -2.32
C GLY A 157 -2.96 -6.06 -1.53
N ALA A 158 -4.09 -5.37 -1.76
CA ALA A 158 -4.46 -4.15 -1.03
C ALA A 158 -4.69 -4.43 0.47
N LEU A 159 -5.33 -5.56 0.82
CA LEU A 159 -5.47 -6.01 2.21
C LEU A 159 -4.13 -6.36 2.84
N ALA A 160 -3.26 -7.07 2.11
CA ALA A 160 -2.00 -7.59 2.65
C ALA A 160 -1.05 -6.51 3.19
N HIS A 161 -1.09 -5.30 2.66
CA HIS A 161 -0.30 -4.17 3.17
C HIS A 161 -1.14 -3.09 3.87
N ASN A 162 -2.42 -3.36 4.13
CA ASN A 162 -3.37 -2.41 4.71
C ASN A 162 -3.35 -1.07 3.97
N GLY A 163 -3.58 -1.12 2.66
CA GLY A 163 -3.45 0.01 1.76
C GLY A 163 -4.44 1.14 2.03
N ILE A 164 -4.10 2.30 1.49
CA ILE A 164 -5.00 3.47 1.44
C ILE A 164 -5.42 3.75 0.00
N GLY A 165 -6.58 4.38 -0.15
CA GLY A 165 -7.02 5.01 -1.39
C GLY A 165 -7.11 6.52 -1.24
N ILE A 166 -7.34 7.25 -2.31
CA ILE A 166 -7.44 8.72 -2.25
C ILE A 166 -8.57 9.23 -1.37
N LEU A 167 -9.60 8.39 -1.10
CA LEU A 167 -10.78 8.74 -0.30
C LEU A 167 -10.65 8.31 1.18
N SER A 168 -9.50 7.76 1.60
CA SER A 168 -9.34 7.15 2.93
C SER A 168 -9.46 8.13 4.10
N THR A 169 -9.32 9.44 3.88
CA THR A 169 -9.59 10.45 4.92
C THR A 169 -11.03 10.37 5.43
N LYS A 170 -12.00 10.10 4.56
CA LYS A 170 -13.43 9.95 4.95
C LYS A 170 -13.81 8.51 5.24
N TYR A 171 -13.33 7.56 4.46
CA TYR A 171 -13.84 6.19 4.46
C TYR A 171 -12.96 5.18 5.19
N GLY A 172 -11.72 5.56 5.52
CA GLY A 172 -10.76 4.71 6.24
C GLY A 172 -9.84 3.92 5.32
N LYS A 173 -9.02 3.07 5.93
CA LYS A 173 -8.08 2.14 5.27
C LYS A 173 -8.77 0.81 4.95
N MET A 174 -8.01 -0.15 4.42
CA MET A 174 -8.55 -1.46 4.07
C MET A 174 -9.12 -2.23 5.27
N ASP A 175 -8.53 -2.12 6.45
CA ASP A 175 -9.03 -2.73 7.69
C ASP A 175 -10.34 -2.08 8.18
N ASP A 176 -10.52 -0.77 7.98
CA ASP A 176 -11.77 -0.06 8.31
C ASP A 176 -12.93 -0.43 7.38
N MET A 177 -12.62 -0.90 6.19
CA MET A 177 -13.61 -1.28 5.16
C MET A 177 -13.95 -2.75 5.21
N CYS A 178 -13.03 -3.60 5.68
CA CYS A 178 -13.17 -5.04 5.72
C CYS A 178 -14.12 -5.47 6.85
N LEU A 179 -15.15 -6.26 6.49
CA LEU A 179 -16.13 -6.78 7.43
C LEU A 179 -15.82 -8.21 7.88
N SER A 180 -15.26 -9.04 6.99
CA SER A 180 -14.81 -10.39 7.31
C SER A 180 -13.85 -10.93 6.25
N LEU A 181 -13.07 -11.95 6.63
CA LEU A 181 -12.10 -12.64 5.79
C LEU A 181 -12.29 -14.15 5.84
N GLU A 182 -12.03 -14.80 4.72
CA GLU A 182 -11.66 -16.22 4.65
C GLU A 182 -10.14 -16.29 4.43
N VAL A 183 -9.47 -17.14 5.21
CA VAL A 183 -7.99 -17.23 5.18
C VAL A 183 -7.57 -18.69 5.19
N VAL A 184 -6.62 -19.05 4.35
CA VAL A 184 -5.92 -20.33 4.40
C VAL A 184 -4.66 -20.16 5.23
N LEU A 185 -4.56 -20.91 6.33
CA LEU A 185 -3.42 -20.93 7.23
C LEU A 185 -2.21 -21.69 6.64
N PRO A 186 -1.01 -21.51 7.17
CA PRO A 186 0.20 -22.22 6.68
C PRO A 186 0.09 -23.74 6.68
N ASN A 187 -0.69 -24.35 7.59
CA ASN A 187 -0.97 -25.79 7.65
C ASN A 187 -2.05 -26.24 6.64
N GLY A 188 -2.63 -25.32 5.90
CA GLY A 188 -3.70 -25.57 4.93
C GLY A 188 -5.11 -25.53 5.50
N ASP A 189 -5.32 -25.26 6.79
CA ASP A 189 -6.65 -25.08 7.35
C ASP A 189 -7.31 -23.80 6.81
N ILE A 190 -8.61 -23.90 6.53
CA ILE A 190 -9.43 -22.78 6.09
C ILE A 190 -10.17 -22.23 7.28
N ILE A 191 -9.97 -20.95 7.59
CA ILE A 191 -10.69 -20.26 8.67
C ILE A 191 -11.50 -19.09 8.12
N ASN A 192 -12.55 -18.74 8.84
CA ASN A 192 -13.32 -17.52 8.62
C ASN A 192 -13.26 -16.66 9.87
N THR A 193 -13.03 -15.37 9.71
CA THR A 193 -13.21 -14.41 10.80
C THR A 193 -14.69 -14.28 11.13
N LEU A 194 -15.04 -13.66 12.26
CA LEU A 194 -16.44 -13.38 12.55
C LEU A 194 -17.05 -12.50 11.45
N PRO A 195 -18.38 -12.62 11.21
CA PRO A 195 -19.04 -11.94 10.08
C PRO A 195 -19.13 -10.41 10.25
N VAL A 196 -18.76 -9.91 11.43
CA VAL A 196 -18.71 -8.47 11.76
C VAL A 196 -17.43 -8.14 12.52
N PRO A 197 -16.77 -6.99 12.23
CA PRO A 197 -15.48 -6.64 12.84
C PRO A 197 -15.63 -6.06 14.26
N LYS A 198 -16.80 -5.50 14.62
CA LYS A 198 -17.04 -4.85 15.91
C LYS A 198 -17.95 -5.72 16.78
N HIS A 199 -17.36 -6.41 17.73
CA HIS A 199 -18.03 -7.30 18.68
C HIS A 199 -17.27 -7.34 20.01
N SER A 200 -17.90 -7.86 21.07
CA SER A 200 -17.32 -8.01 22.41
C SER A 200 -17.09 -9.49 22.80
N SER A 201 -16.95 -10.37 21.83
CA SER A 201 -16.79 -11.82 22.03
C SER A 201 -15.33 -12.29 21.79
N GLY A 202 -14.36 -11.43 22.14
CA GLY A 202 -12.93 -11.68 21.96
C GLY A 202 -12.25 -10.69 21.00
N PRO A 203 -10.97 -10.84 20.74
CA PRO A 203 -10.24 -10.02 19.80
C PRO A 203 -10.76 -10.16 18.37
N ASN A 204 -10.79 -9.05 17.63
CA ASN A 204 -11.02 -9.09 16.19
C ASN A 204 -9.79 -9.69 15.48
N LEU A 205 -10.00 -10.71 14.64
CA LEU A 205 -8.92 -11.39 13.94
C LEU A 205 -8.53 -10.72 12.63
N ILE A 206 -9.35 -9.83 12.07
CA ILE A 206 -9.05 -9.15 10.80
C ILE A 206 -7.69 -8.43 10.82
N PRO A 207 -7.33 -7.62 11.85
CA PRO A 207 -6.05 -6.92 11.91
C PRO A 207 -4.81 -7.83 12.01
N PHE A 208 -4.96 -9.12 12.29
CA PHE A 208 -3.83 -10.05 12.24
C PHE A 208 -3.43 -10.42 10.80
N PHE A 209 -4.39 -10.42 9.89
CA PHE A 209 -4.17 -10.79 8.48
C PHE A 209 -4.04 -9.57 7.56
N VAL A 210 -4.85 -8.53 7.80
CA VAL A 210 -4.71 -7.25 7.09
C VAL A 210 -3.41 -6.57 7.54
N GLY A 211 -2.54 -6.23 6.58
CA GLY A 211 -1.21 -5.70 6.85
C GLY A 211 -0.13 -6.76 7.19
N SER A 212 -0.48 -8.06 7.12
CA SER A 212 0.48 -9.14 7.40
C SER A 212 1.41 -9.49 6.24
N GLU A 213 1.21 -8.90 5.07
CA GLU A 213 2.02 -9.11 3.85
C GLU A 213 2.18 -10.60 3.48
N GLY A 214 1.14 -11.42 3.75
CA GLY A 214 1.16 -12.84 3.46
C GLY A 214 2.09 -13.67 4.37
N THR A 215 2.52 -13.15 5.51
CA THR A 215 3.38 -13.88 6.45
C THR A 215 2.63 -14.78 7.42
N LEU A 216 1.32 -14.58 7.60
CA LEU A 216 0.50 -15.31 8.57
C LEU A 216 -0.56 -16.21 7.94
N GLY A 217 -0.87 -16.02 6.67
CA GLY A 217 -1.87 -16.77 5.93
C GLY A 217 -2.19 -16.15 4.58
N ILE A 218 -3.01 -16.83 3.79
CA ILE A 218 -3.44 -16.40 2.45
C ILE A 218 -4.92 -16.06 2.51
N MET A 219 -5.25 -14.80 2.40
CA MET A 219 -6.64 -14.35 2.29
C MET A 219 -7.19 -14.79 0.94
N THR A 220 -8.32 -15.50 0.92
CA THR A 220 -8.95 -16.04 -0.29
C THR A 220 -10.27 -15.38 -0.61
N LYS A 221 -11.02 -14.93 0.41
CA LYS A 221 -12.24 -14.12 0.25
C LYS A 221 -12.25 -12.96 1.22
N ALA A 222 -12.87 -11.86 0.80
CA ALA A 222 -13.07 -10.70 1.65
C ALA A 222 -14.49 -10.14 1.48
N LYS A 223 -15.07 -9.68 2.58
CA LYS A 223 -16.32 -8.92 2.61
C LYS A 223 -16.03 -7.48 2.97
N PHE A 224 -16.53 -6.54 2.15
CA PHE A 224 -16.37 -5.09 2.36
C PHE A 224 -17.70 -4.41 2.55
N LYS A 225 -17.72 -3.34 3.35
CA LYS A 225 -18.81 -2.37 3.33
C LYS A 225 -18.83 -1.65 1.99
N ILE A 226 -20.01 -1.33 1.47
CA ILE A 226 -20.21 -0.45 0.34
C ILE A 226 -21.11 0.71 0.74
N VAL A 227 -20.98 1.83 0.06
CA VAL A 227 -21.81 3.02 0.26
C VAL A 227 -22.38 3.49 -1.06
N LYS A 228 -23.52 4.18 -1.04
CA LYS A 228 -24.07 4.80 -2.24
C LYS A 228 -23.07 5.82 -2.81
N GLN A 229 -23.00 5.90 -4.12
CA GLN A 229 -22.27 6.99 -4.77
C GLN A 229 -22.82 8.34 -4.32
N PRO A 230 -21.94 9.35 -4.09
CA PRO A 230 -22.38 10.66 -3.63
C PRO A 230 -23.26 11.38 -4.66
N GLU A 231 -24.24 12.13 -4.20
CA GLU A 231 -25.07 12.99 -5.07
C GLU A 231 -24.24 14.09 -5.71
N THR A 232 -23.28 14.63 -4.95
CA THR A 232 -22.38 15.69 -5.42
C THR A 232 -20.98 15.47 -4.89
N ARG A 233 -20.02 16.00 -5.65
CA ARG A 233 -18.59 16.04 -5.28
C ARG A 233 -18.02 17.39 -5.70
N ILE A 234 -17.40 18.09 -4.76
CA ILE A 234 -16.76 19.39 -4.98
C ILE A 234 -15.26 19.24 -4.72
N HIS A 235 -14.47 19.51 -5.73
CA HIS A 235 -13.01 19.56 -5.65
C HIS A 235 -12.59 21.03 -5.52
N HIS A 236 -12.04 21.42 -4.36
CA HIS A 236 -11.65 22.80 -4.09
C HIS A 236 -10.14 22.87 -3.80
N ALA A 237 -9.50 23.93 -4.23
CA ALA A 237 -8.08 24.12 -4.02
C ALA A 237 -7.78 25.41 -3.26
N PHE A 238 -6.72 25.36 -2.45
CA PHE A 238 -6.21 26.51 -1.69
C PHE A 238 -4.68 26.58 -1.80
N LEU A 239 -4.15 27.77 -1.57
CA LEU A 239 -2.70 27.98 -1.43
C LEU A 239 -2.41 28.66 -0.10
N PHE A 240 -1.57 28.02 0.72
CA PHE A 240 -1.02 28.58 1.94
C PHE A 240 0.38 29.14 1.72
N SER A 241 0.76 30.14 2.54
CA SER A 241 2.11 30.74 2.48
C SER A 241 3.21 29.72 2.68
N ASP A 242 2.99 28.74 3.56
CA ASP A 242 3.93 27.67 3.91
C ASP A 242 3.20 26.44 4.45
N ILE A 243 3.95 25.35 4.63
CA ILE A 243 3.45 24.05 5.07
C ILE A 243 2.96 24.08 6.53
N HIS A 244 3.53 24.91 7.39
CA HIS A 244 3.13 25.02 8.80
C HIS A 244 1.68 25.52 8.92
N VAL A 245 1.38 26.62 8.23
CA VAL A 245 0.01 27.17 8.17
C VAL A 245 -0.96 26.16 7.56
N GLY A 246 -0.52 25.46 6.50
CA GLY A 246 -1.29 24.39 5.88
C GLY A 246 -1.63 23.25 6.85
N TYR A 247 -0.68 22.78 7.66
CA TYR A 247 -0.94 21.74 8.68
C TYR A 247 -1.98 22.18 9.71
N GLN A 248 -1.89 23.41 10.19
CA GLN A 248 -2.85 23.95 11.17
C GLN A 248 -4.26 24.02 10.57
N ALA A 249 -4.39 24.55 9.35
CA ALA A 249 -5.66 24.64 8.65
C ALA A 249 -6.27 23.27 8.38
N CYS A 250 -5.50 22.33 7.83
CA CYS A 250 -5.98 20.98 7.54
C CYS A 250 -6.43 20.24 8.80
N ARG A 251 -5.71 20.36 9.93
CA ARG A 251 -6.12 19.82 11.22
C ARG A 251 -7.51 20.36 11.63
N ASP A 252 -7.66 21.68 11.63
CA ASP A 252 -8.93 22.32 12.03
C ASP A 252 -10.07 21.89 11.06
N ILE A 253 -9.79 21.75 9.76
CA ILE A 253 -10.76 21.28 8.78
C ILE A 253 -11.22 19.85 9.08
N VAL A 254 -10.29 18.88 9.27
CA VAL A 254 -10.68 17.46 9.46
C VAL A 254 -11.33 17.20 10.81
N GLN A 255 -11.11 18.08 11.78
CA GLN A 255 -11.81 18.05 13.07
C GLN A 255 -13.21 18.67 12.99
N ALA A 256 -13.46 19.59 12.06
CA ALA A 256 -14.76 20.25 11.88
C ALA A 256 -15.68 19.50 10.90
N VAL A 257 -15.13 19.00 9.79
CA VAL A 257 -15.86 18.31 8.72
C VAL A 257 -15.10 17.04 8.29
N LYS A 258 -15.71 16.22 7.42
CA LYS A 258 -15.06 14.97 6.95
C LYS A 258 -14.85 14.98 5.42
N PRO A 259 -13.84 15.69 4.93
CA PRO A 259 -13.50 15.65 3.51
C PRO A 259 -13.10 14.24 3.06
N SER A 260 -13.43 13.90 1.83
CA SER A 260 -12.98 12.60 1.28
C SER A 260 -11.52 12.64 0.83
N ILE A 261 -11.06 13.79 0.36
CA ILE A 261 -9.66 14.03 -0.01
C ILE A 261 -9.16 15.28 0.72
N VAL A 262 -7.98 15.17 1.34
CA VAL A 262 -7.20 16.30 1.83
C VAL A 262 -5.75 16.04 1.46
N ARG A 263 -5.22 16.80 0.50
CA ARG A 263 -3.83 16.67 0.06
C ARG A 263 -3.11 18.00 0.15
N LEU A 264 -2.30 18.13 1.19
CA LEU A 264 -1.44 19.29 1.41
C LEU A 264 -0.05 18.98 0.89
N PHE A 265 0.40 19.72 -0.11
CA PHE A 265 1.72 19.58 -0.72
C PHE A 265 2.69 20.62 -0.15
N ASP A 266 3.94 20.24 0.11
CA ASP A 266 4.97 21.23 0.43
C ASP A 266 5.33 22.10 -0.79
N GLU A 267 6.05 23.18 -0.58
CA GLU A 267 6.43 24.08 -1.68
C GLU A 267 7.27 23.35 -2.73
N ALA A 268 8.18 22.45 -2.31
CA ALA A 268 9.05 21.74 -3.23
C ALA A 268 8.25 20.84 -4.19
N GLU A 269 7.24 20.14 -3.69
CA GLU A 269 6.34 19.33 -4.53
C GLU A 269 5.38 20.20 -5.33
N THR A 270 4.91 21.33 -4.78
CA THR A 270 4.04 22.29 -5.49
C THR A 270 4.74 22.83 -6.74
N VAL A 271 5.97 23.33 -6.63
CA VAL A 271 6.68 23.92 -7.77
C VAL A 271 7.29 22.91 -8.74
N SER A 272 7.27 21.62 -8.41
CA SER A 272 7.77 20.54 -9.27
C SER A 272 6.63 19.68 -9.83
N ILE A 273 6.07 18.79 -9.03
CA ILE A 273 5.09 17.81 -9.48
C ILE A 273 3.74 18.46 -9.82
N ILE A 274 3.20 19.30 -8.92
CA ILE A 274 1.92 19.97 -9.15
C ILE A 274 1.99 20.89 -10.36
N LYS A 275 3.09 21.67 -10.48
CA LYS A 275 3.34 22.49 -11.69
C LYS A 275 3.38 21.62 -12.95
N LYS A 276 4.12 20.50 -12.94
CA LYS A 276 4.27 19.61 -14.11
C LYS A 276 2.93 19.04 -14.58
N ILE A 277 2.06 18.66 -13.65
CA ILE A 277 0.87 17.85 -13.97
C ILE A 277 -0.37 18.70 -14.23
N ILE A 278 -0.60 19.74 -13.42
CA ILE A 278 -1.80 20.57 -13.56
C ILE A 278 -1.53 22.02 -14.00
N GLY A 279 -0.26 22.36 -14.25
CA GLY A 279 0.13 23.70 -14.74
C GLY A 279 0.03 24.80 -13.68
N PHE A 280 0.09 24.45 -12.38
CA PHE A 280 0.04 25.44 -11.30
C PHE A 280 1.40 26.10 -11.08
N GLU A 281 1.48 27.44 -11.19
CA GLU A 281 2.77 28.13 -11.23
C GLU A 281 3.14 28.92 -9.96
N LYS A 282 2.20 29.05 -9.00
CA LYS A 282 2.46 29.80 -7.76
C LYS A 282 3.32 28.99 -6.78
N ARG A 283 4.05 29.71 -5.92
CA ARG A 283 4.85 29.15 -4.82
C ARG A 283 4.05 29.16 -3.54
N GLY A 284 4.30 28.18 -2.68
CA GLY A 284 3.60 27.95 -1.41
C GLY A 284 3.15 26.51 -1.24
N SER A 285 2.36 26.25 -0.23
CA SER A 285 1.80 24.91 0.04
C SER A 285 0.42 24.78 -0.59
N PHE A 286 0.33 24.02 -1.67
CA PHE A 286 -0.92 23.74 -2.39
C PHE A 286 -1.75 22.72 -1.62
N LEU A 287 -3.03 23.01 -1.40
CA LEU A 287 -4.01 22.08 -0.85
C LEU A 287 -5.05 21.74 -1.91
N ASN A 288 -5.23 20.44 -2.17
CA ASN A 288 -6.42 19.91 -2.84
C ASN A 288 -7.34 19.25 -1.81
N LEU A 289 -8.60 19.67 -1.77
CA LEU A 289 -9.61 19.18 -0.86
C LEU A 289 -10.87 18.77 -1.64
N THR A 290 -11.48 17.65 -1.23
CA THR A 290 -12.73 17.18 -1.83
C THR A 290 -13.76 16.92 -0.75
N LEU A 291 -14.94 17.50 -0.94
CA LEU A 291 -16.15 17.21 -0.18
C LEU A 291 -17.11 16.42 -1.05
N GLU A 292 -17.76 15.40 -0.49
CA GLU A 292 -18.72 14.59 -1.23
C GLU A 292 -19.82 14.01 -0.34
N GLY A 293 -21.01 13.85 -0.90
CA GLY A 293 -22.17 13.31 -0.19
C GLY A 293 -23.48 13.90 -0.68
N TYR A 294 -24.42 14.12 0.23
CA TYR A 294 -25.66 14.83 -0.05
C TYR A 294 -25.41 16.32 -0.30
N GLU A 295 -26.03 16.88 -1.32
CA GLU A 295 -25.80 18.28 -1.78
C GLU A 295 -25.86 19.28 -0.62
N LYS A 296 -26.91 19.21 0.21
CA LYS A 296 -27.09 20.14 1.36
C LYS A 296 -26.01 20.01 2.41
N VAL A 297 -25.49 18.80 2.63
CA VAL A 297 -24.41 18.55 3.60
C VAL A 297 -23.11 19.11 3.05
N VAL A 298 -22.80 18.80 1.79
CA VAL A 298 -21.57 19.28 1.13
C VAL A 298 -21.53 20.81 1.06
N ALA A 299 -22.67 21.48 0.81
CA ALA A 299 -22.73 22.93 0.81
C ALA A 299 -22.38 23.53 2.21
N ALA A 300 -22.95 22.97 3.28
CA ALA A 300 -22.63 23.42 4.64
C ALA A 300 -21.18 23.12 5.04
N GLU A 301 -20.66 21.94 4.69
CA GLU A 301 -19.25 21.59 4.91
C GLU A 301 -18.31 22.56 4.17
N LEU A 302 -18.64 22.94 2.93
CA LEU A 302 -17.83 23.88 2.16
C LEU A 302 -17.75 25.27 2.82
N GLU A 303 -18.87 25.81 3.34
CA GLU A 303 -18.87 27.07 4.08
C GLU A 303 -17.91 27.03 5.25
N ILE A 304 -17.93 25.95 6.04
CA ILE A 304 -17.03 25.77 7.18
C ILE A 304 -15.55 25.72 6.71
N VAL A 305 -15.28 25.00 5.64
CA VAL A 305 -13.92 24.90 5.07
C VAL A 305 -13.41 26.26 4.59
N LEU A 306 -14.25 27.05 3.91
CA LEU A 306 -13.90 28.40 3.44
C LEU A 306 -13.59 29.33 4.60
N ASP A 307 -14.38 29.29 5.68
CA ASP A 307 -14.13 30.10 6.88
C ASP A 307 -12.81 29.72 7.58
N ILE A 308 -12.51 28.41 7.68
CA ILE A 308 -11.24 27.94 8.26
C ILE A 308 -10.07 28.36 7.36
N ALA A 309 -10.16 28.12 6.06
CA ALA A 309 -9.11 28.50 5.11
C ALA A 309 -8.81 30.01 5.18
N LYS A 310 -9.85 30.85 5.23
CA LYS A 310 -9.74 32.29 5.38
C LYS A 310 -9.09 32.68 6.72
N LYS A 311 -9.45 32.03 7.84
CA LYS A 311 -8.83 32.24 9.16
C LYS A 311 -7.31 32.06 9.11
N TYR A 312 -6.82 31.10 8.31
CA TYR A 312 -5.41 30.82 8.12
C TYR A 312 -4.75 31.56 6.95
N GLY A 313 -5.45 32.54 6.36
CA GLY A 313 -4.91 33.39 5.29
C GLY A 313 -4.65 32.66 3.99
N ALA A 314 -5.34 31.56 3.73
CA ALA A 314 -5.25 30.85 2.47
C ALA A 314 -5.73 31.71 1.29
N GLU A 315 -5.05 31.63 0.17
CA GLU A 315 -5.59 32.07 -1.10
C GLU A 315 -6.60 31.02 -1.59
N ASP A 316 -7.85 31.44 -1.82
CA ASP A 316 -8.87 30.60 -2.42
C ASP A 316 -8.64 30.50 -3.93
N LEU A 317 -8.39 29.31 -4.43
CA LEU A 317 -8.13 29.01 -5.84
C LEU A 317 -9.38 28.47 -6.57
N GLY A 318 -10.51 28.34 -5.87
CA GLY A 318 -11.75 27.80 -6.40
C GLY A 318 -11.65 26.31 -6.76
N THR A 319 -12.51 25.88 -7.70
CA THR A 319 -12.64 24.45 -8.06
C THR A 319 -11.77 24.02 -9.24
N GLU A 320 -11.31 24.94 -10.07
CA GLU A 320 -10.62 24.60 -11.33
C GLU A 320 -9.36 23.72 -11.11
N TYR A 321 -8.48 24.10 -10.19
CA TYR A 321 -7.27 23.33 -9.92
C TYR A 321 -7.56 22.04 -9.17
N GLY A 322 -8.59 22.04 -8.32
CA GLY A 322 -9.07 20.83 -7.64
C GLY A 322 -9.55 19.78 -8.63
N GLU A 323 -10.36 20.17 -9.59
CA GLU A 323 -10.86 19.31 -10.65
C GLU A 323 -9.74 18.81 -11.56
N LYS A 324 -8.84 19.70 -12.01
CA LYS A 324 -7.65 19.29 -12.78
C LYS A 324 -6.83 18.25 -12.04
N TRP A 325 -6.61 18.43 -10.74
CA TRP A 325 -5.90 17.45 -9.91
C TRP A 325 -6.65 16.11 -9.90
N PHE A 326 -7.95 16.10 -9.66
CA PHE A 326 -8.74 14.88 -9.58
C PHE A 326 -8.77 14.12 -10.92
N GLN A 327 -8.89 14.81 -12.02
CA GLN A 327 -8.86 14.23 -13.37
C GLN A 327 -7.50 13.57 -13.66
N ASN A 328 -6.41 14.15 -13.19
CA ASN A 328 -5.05 13.64 -13.39
C ASN A 328 -4.54 12.75 -12.26
N ARG A 329 -5.36 12.42 -11.26
CA ARG A 329 -4.95 11.70 -10.03
C ARG A 329 -4.21 10.38 -10.27
N ILE A 330 -4.54 9.67 -11.33
CA ILE A 330 -3.88 8.40 -11.69
C ILE A 330 -2.55 8.69 -12.40
N THR A 331 -2.49 9.72 -13.23
CA THR A 331 -1.30 10.12 -13.99
C THR A 331 -0.11 10.45 -13.09
N PHE A 332 -0.36 10.92 -11.85
CA PHE A 332 0.70 11.18 -10.87
C PHE A 332 1.55 9.94 -10.55
N PHE A 333 1.00 8.74 -10.72
CA PHE A 333 1.61 7.49 -10.28
C PHE A 333 2.12 6.61 -11.42
N TYR A 334 1.95 7.03 -12.66
CA TYR A 334 2.55 6.32 -13.79
C TYR A 334 4.06 6.53 -13.84
N PRO A 335 4.83 5.50 -14.26
CA PRO A 335 6.29 5.53 -14.27
C PRO A 335 6.91 6.75 -14.93
N ASP A 336 6.34 7.21 -16.04
CA ASP A 336 6.82 8.36 -16.82
C ASP A 336 6.88 9.67 -16.02
N ASN A 337 6.15 9.76 -14.92
CA ASN A 337 6.11 10.97 -14.11
C ASN A 337 6.94 10.89 -12.82
N ILE A 338 7.19 9.68 -12.32
CA ILE A 338 7.77 9.49 -10.98
C ILE A 338 9.02 8.64 -10.97
N MET A 339 9.20 7.73 -11.92
CA MET A 339 10.25 6.72 -11.89
C MET A 339 11.01 6.61 -13.21
N ASP A 340 11.53 7.74 -13.68
CA ASP A 340 12.43 7.75 -14.84
C ASP A 340 13.82 7.26 -14.43
N LEU A 341 14.19 6.04 -14.85
CA LEU A 341 15.56 5.61 -14.76
C LEU A 341 16.44 6.49 -15.66
N PRO A 342 17.63 6.89 -15.24
CA PRO A 342 18.39 6.38 -14.08
C PRO A 342 18.08 7.02 -12.72
N GLN A 343 17.11 7.90 -12.61
CA GLN A 343 16.79 8.64 -11.39
C GLN A 343 16.56 7.69 -10.21
N MET A 344 17.21 7.97 -9.09
CA MET A 344 16.97 7.24 -7.84
C MET A 344 15.79 7.85 -7.11
N PHE A 345 14.90 6.99 -6.64
CA PHE A 345 13.68 7.35 -5.97
C PHE A 345 13.40 6.45 -4.77
N GLY A 346 12.92 7.03 -3.66
CA GLY A 346 12.47 6.27 -2.51
C GLY A 346 11.33 6.98 -1.78
N THR A 347 10.34 6.20 -1.32
CA THR A 347 9.22 6.69 -0.52
C THR A 347 9.53 6.57 0.97
N LEU A 348 9.20 7.58 1.73
CA LEU A 348 9.43 7.72 3.16
C LEU A 348 8.11 8.15 3.81
N ASP A 349 7.11 7.26 3.80
CA ASP A 349 5.80 7.58 4.37
C ASP A 349 5.75 7.19 5.85
N THR A 350 5.08 8.02 6.63
CA THR A 350 4.89 7.84 8.06
C THR A 350 3.59 8.48 8.51
N VAL A 351 3.08 8.07 9.66
CA VAL A 351 1.89 8.65 10.28
C VAL A 351 2.18 8.98 11.74
N ALA A 352 1.59 10.07 12.23
CA ALA A 352 1.71 10.50 13.61
C ALA A 352 0.55 11.41 14.03
N THR A 353 0.46 11.69 15.31
CA THR A 353 -0.48 12.65 15.88
C THR A 353 -0.25 14.07 15.37
N HIS A 354 -1.27 14.92 15.41
CA HIS A 354 -1.22 16.28 14.87
C HIS A 354 -0.12 17.17 15.49
N ASP A 355 0.27 16.92 16.72
CA ASP A 355 1.34 17.66 17.41
C ASP A 355 2.76 17.22 16.97
N ASN A 356 2.87 16.05 16.36
CA ASN A 356 4.16 15.47 15.97
C ASN A 356 4.41 15.44 14.46
N ILE A 357 3.38 15.34 13.62
CA ILE A 357 3.55 15.09 12.18
C ILE A 357 4.41 16.14 11.47
N GLU A 358 4.27 17.42 11.82
CA GLU A 358 5.10 18.49 11.24
C GLU A 358 6.55 18.42 11.73
N LYS A 359 6.78 18.10 13.00
CA LYS A 359 8.14 17.89 13.55
C LYS A 359 8.85 16.77 12.80
N ILE A 360 8.11 15.68 12.54
CA ILE A 360 8.62 14.53 11.77
C ILE A 360 8.97 14.95 10.35
N TYR A 361 8.08 15.67 9.66
CA TYR A 361 8.36 16.21 8.33
C TYR A 361 9.68 16.99 8.30
N ARG A 362 9.86 17.95 9.22
CA ARG A 362 11.07 18.78 9.31
C ARG A 362 12.31 17.95 9.62
N ALA A 363 12.20 17.01 10.55
CA ALA A 363 13.31 16.14 10.93
C ALA A 363 13.75 15.22 9.79
N MET A 364 12.80 14.61 9.07
CA MET A 364 13.07 13.77 7.90
C MET A 364 13.72 14.57 6.77
N LYS A 365 13.17 15.75 6.48
CA LYS A 365 13.70 16.65 5.45
C LYS A 365 15.14 17.04 5.74
N ALA A 366 15.41 17.54 6.95
CA ALA A 366 16.76 17.91 7.37
C ALA A 366 17.72 16.70 7.34
N ALA A 367 17.29 15.55 7.88
CA ALA A 367 18.12 14.35 7.89
C ALA A 367 18.51 13.89 6.47
N VAL A 368 17.60 13.99 5.51
CA VAL A 368 17.88 13.59 4.13
C VAL A 368 18.70 14.64 3.40
N GLU A 369 18.28 15.90 3.41
CA GLU A 369 18.93 16.95 2.62
C GLU A 369 20.32 17.34 3.16
N ASP A 370 20.51 17.39 4.49
CA ASP A 370 21.79 17.80 5.08
C ASP A 370 22.86 16.72 4.97
N ASN A 371 22.49 15.44 5.16
CA ASN A 371 23.47 14.33 5.14
C ASN A 371 23.83 13.83 3.73
N PHE A 372 23.03 14.16 2.71
CA PHE A 372 23.26 13.66 1.33
C PHE A 372 23.31 14.80 0.30
N LYS A 373 23.69 15.99 0.75
CA LYS A 373 23.77 17.19 -0.07
C LYS A 373 24.70 17.03 -1.28
N GLU A 374 25.79 16.28 -1.13
CA GLU A 374 26.76 16.01 -2.19
C GLU A 374 26.18 15.25 -3.38
N TYR A 375 25.10 14.49 -3.16
CA TYR A 375 24.39 13.75 -4.22
C TYR A 375 23.26 14.56 -4.87
N GLY A 376 23.07 15.83 -4.46
CA GLY A 376 21.99 16.66 -4.98
C GLY A 376 20.61 16.14 -4.63
N VAL A 377 20.45 15.43 -3.47
CA VAL A 377 19.19 14.87 -3.06
C VAL A 377 18.14 15.97 -2.88
N ARG A 378 16.93 15.71 -3.36
CA ARG A 378 15.76 16.55 -3.16
C ARG A 378 14.76 15.80 -2.30
N PHE A 379 14.21 16.47 -1.29
CA PHE A 379 13.11 15.96 -0.49
C PHE A 379 11.82 16.70 -0.85
N ILE A 380 10.78 15.97 -1.18
CA ILE A 380 9.44 16.49 -1.47
C ILE A 380 8.43 15.72 -0.65
N SER A 381 7.33 16.36 -0.26
CA SER A 381 6.36 15.72 0.63
C SER A 381 4.95 16.27 0.45
N HIS A 382 3.98 15.37 0.58
CA HIS A 382 2.59 15.78 0.79
C HIS A 382 1.94 14.96 1.91
N SER A 383 0.94 15.57 2.57
CA SER A 383 0.09 14.87 3.52
C SER A 383 -1.23 14.57 2.84
N SER A 384 -1.53 13.27 2.62
CA SER A 384 -2.67 12.85 1.81
C SER A 384 -3.76 12.11 2.58
N HIS A 385 -3.50 11.73 3.82
CA HIS A 385 -4.45 11.09 4.71
C HIS A 385 -4.45 11.79 6.04
N TRP A 386 -5.65 12.12 6.49
CA TRP A 386 -5.89 12.87 7.69
C TRP A 386 -6.90 12.12 8.54
N TYR A 387 -6.61 12.05 9.82
CA TYR A 387 -7.43 11.43 10.85
C TYR A 387 -7.85 12.50 11.85
N ASP A 388 -8.88 12.24 12.64
CA ASP A 388 -9.30 13.15 13.72
C ASP A 388 -8.14 13.42 14.72
N TRP A 389 -7.22 12.45 14.84
CA TRP A 389 -6.11 12.45 15.79
C TRP A 389 -4.74 12.76 15.18
N GLY A 390 -4.59 12.74 13.87
CA GLY A 390 -3.28 12.86 13.23
C GLY A 390 -3.33 12.93 11.71
N ALA A 391 -2.14 12.86 11.10
CA ALA A 391 -1.99 12.87 9.65
C ALA A 391 -0.82 11.99 9.21
N MET A 392 -0.82 11.61 7.93
CA MET A 392 0.31 10.94 7.33
C MET A 392 1.11 11.89 6.45
N ASN A 393 2.42 11.67 6.37
CA ASN A 393 3.31 12.28 5.41
C ASN A 393 3.78 11.25 4.39
N TYR A 394 3.52 11.53 3.12
CA TYR A 394 4.10 10.82 1.98
C TYR A 394 5.29 11.63 1.49
N SER A 395 6.44 11.33 2.05
CA SER A 395 7.70 11.97 1.67
C SER A 395 8.46 11.13 0.66
N ARG A 396 9.24 11.77 -0.18
CA ARG A 396 10.08 11.14 -1.19
C ARG A 396 11.43 11.80 -1.22
N PHE A 397 12.48 11.01 -1.42
CA PHE A 397 13.76 11.54 -1.85
C PHE A 397 14.01 11.20 -3.32
N ILE A 398 14.65 12.09 -4.01
CA ILE A 398 14.97 12.00 -5.44
C ILE A 398 16.42 12.40 -5.64
N ILE A 399 17.18 11.57 -6.34
CA ILE A 399 18.55 11.88 -6.80
C ILE A 399 18.56 11.69 -8.31
N ASP A 400 18.74 12.80 -9.04
CA ASP A 400 18.61 12.80 -10.51
C ASP A 400 19.76 12.03 -11.19
N ASN A 401 20.94 12.06 -10.62
CA ASN A 401 22.14 11.40 -11.14
C ASN A 401 22.76 10.47 -10.08
N PRO A 402 22.14 9.31 -9.79
CA PRO A 402 22.69 8.36 -8.84
C PRO A 402 23.97 7.70 -9.37
N PRO A 403 24.76 7.02 -8.51
CA PRO A 403 25.87 6.19 -8.95
C PRO A 403 25.43 5.21 -10.04
N LYS A 404 26.30 5.02 -11.05
CA LYS A 404 26.01 4.08 -12.15
C LYS A 404 26.15 2.63 -11.72
N ASP A 405 27.11 2.37 -10.82
CA ASP A 405 27.31 1.03 -10.27
C ASP A 405 26.10 0.62 -9.43
N PRO A 406 25.47 -0.55 -9.71
CA PRO A 406 24.25 -0.97 -9.02
C PRO A 406 24.42 -1.17 -7.51
N GLU A 407 25.57 -1.69 -7.06
CA GLU A 407 25.82 -1.92 -5.64
C GLU A 407 26.03 -0.59 -4.89
N GLU A 408 26.73 0.33 -5.52
CA GLU A 408 26.94 1.68 -4.96
C GLU A 408 25.61 2.45 -4.88
N ALA A 409 24.80 2.39 -5.93
CA ALA A 409 23.45 2.95 -5.94
C ALA A 409 22.55 2.32 -4.86
N LEU A 410 22.62 1.00 -4.67
CA LEU A 410 21.90 0.32 -3.59
C LEU A 410 22.35 0.79 -2.21
N ARG A 411 23.65 0.90 -1.98
CA ARG A 411 24.18 1.39 -0.69
C ARG A 411 23.69 2.80 -0.40
N LEU A 412 23.78 3.70 -1.37
CA LEU A 412 23.29 5.07 -1.24
C LEU A 412 21.80 5.12 -0.96
N HIS A 413 20.99 4.40 -1.75
CA HIS A 413 19.55 4.31 -1.55
C HIS A 413 19.19 3.84 -0.12
N ASN A 414 19.90 2.81 0.38
CA ASN A 414 19.70 2.31 1.74
C ASN A 414 20.11 3.34 2.81
N GLN A 415 21.19 4.07 2.60
CA GLN A 415 21.66 5.10 3.54
C GLN A 415 20.66 6.25 3.65
N VAL A 416 20.21 6.80 2.51
CA VAL A 416 19.21 7.88 2.48
C VAL A 416 17.91 7.42 3.15
N TRP A 417 17.45 6.22 2.78
CA TRP A 417 16.22 5.67 3.33
C TRP A 417 16.31 5.48 4.85
N ASN A 418 17.36 4.81 5.34
CA ASN A 418 17.54 4.59 6.77
C ASN A 418 17.62 5.89 7.56
N CYS A 419 18.28 6.89 7.00
CA CYS A 419 18.39 8.20 7.62
C CYS A 419 17.01 8.84 7.81
N GLY A 420 16.21 8.90 6.76
CA GLY A 420 14.87 9.47 6.80
C GLY A 420 13.90 8.70 7.71
N VAL A 421 13.87 7.36 7.60
CA VAL A 421 12.97 6.53 8.41
C VAL A 421 13.33 6.61 9.91
N ARG A 422 14.62 6.57 10.26
CA ARG A 422 15.04 6.70 11.66
C ARG A 422 14.77 8.09 12.22
N ALA A 423 14.85 9.15 11.39
CA ALA A 423 14.42 10.47 11.81
C ALA A 423 12.92 10.52 12.14
N ALA A 424 12.07 9.80 11.37
CA ALA A 424 10.66 9.66 11.70
C ALA A 424 10.46 8.92 13.03
N LEU A 425 11.07 7.74 13.20
CA LEU A 425 10.96 6.95 14.44
C LEU A 425 11.41 7.72 15.68
N ALA A 426 12.54 8.43 15.59
CA ALA A 426 13.08 9.22 16.71
C ALA A 426 12.17 10.36 17.14
N ASN A 427 11.23 10.78 16.29
CA ASN A 427 10.27 11.85 16.57
C ASN A 427 8.83 11.34 16.77
N GLY A 428 8.64 10.04 17.01
CA GLY A 428 7.33 9.44 17.30
C GLY A 428 6.48 9.10 16.08
N GLY A 429 7.09 9.01 14.90
CA GLY A 429 6.47 8.43 13.69
C GLY A 429 6.60 6.91 13.64
N VAL A 430 6.06 6.30 12.60
CA VAL A 430 6.16 4.86 12.32
C VAL A 430 6.95 4.61 11.05
N LEU A 431 7.36 3.34 10.82
CA LEU A 431 8.17 2.93 9.67
C LEU A 431 7.48 3.21 8.33
N ASN A 432 6.17 3.04 8.30
CA ASN A 432 5.38 3.16 7.08
C ASN A 432 3.91 3.34 7.43
N ASP A 433 3.18 4.11 6.61
CA ASP A 433 1.74 4.27 6.78
C ASP A 433 0.94 3.25 5.95
N HIS A 434 1.27 3.06 4.67
CA HIS A 434 0.40 2.33 3.75
C HIS A 434 1.10 1.49 2.65
N HIS A 435 2.40 1.63 2.44
CA HIS A 435 3.10 0.83 1.42
C HIS A 435 3.50 -0.56 1.91
N GLY A 436 3.35 -0.83 3.20
CA GLY A 436 3.88 -2.02 3.84
C GLY A 436 5.37 -1.91 4.18
N VAL A 437 5.86 -2.93 4.84
CA VAL A 437 7.25 -3.05 5.26
C VAL A 437 8.09 -3.76 4.20
N GLY A 438 7.53 -4.78 3.60
CA GLY A 438 8.15 -5.62 2.59
C GLY A 438 9.51 -6.17 2.99
N LEU A 439 10.36 -6.32 2.01
CA LEU A 439 11.77 -6.68 2.17
C LEU A 439 12.59 -5.47 2.67
N LYS A 440 12.23 -4.28 2.22
CA LYS A 440 13.02 -3.06 2.40
C LYS A 440 13.13 -2.62 3.84
N LEU A 441 12.04 -2.58 4.58
CA LEU A 441 11.98 -2.07 5.95
C LEU A 441 12.01 -3.18 7.01
N SER A 442 11.97 -4.44 6.60
CA SER A 442 11.88 -5.63 7.47
C SER A 442 12.87 -5.61 8.64
N ARG A 443 14.12 -5.22 8.39
CA ARG A 443 15.16 -5.15 9.44
C ARG A 443 14.92 -4.05 10.50
N LEU A 444 14.09 -3.06 10.19
CA LEU A 444 13.80 -1.92 11.10
C LEU A 444 12.56 -2.16 11.97
N VAL A 445 11.78 -3.20 11.69
CA VAL A 445 10.55 -3.51 12.44
C VAL A 445 10.85 -3.72 13.93
N LYS A 446 11.97 -4.36 14.24
CA LYS A 446 12.40 -4.52 15.64
C LYS A 446 12.74 -3.18 16.33
N GLU A 447 13.27 -2.21 15.58
CA GLU A 447 13.54 -0.87 16.11
C GLU A 447 12.21 -0.16 16.44
N GLN A 448 11.17 -0.32 15.60
CA GLN A 448 9.85 0.27 15.84
C GLN A 448 9.12 -0.35 17.03
N TYR A 449 9.05 -1.67 17.08
CA TYR A 449 8.26 -2.38 18.10
C TYR A 449 9.00 -2.59 19.42
N GLY A 450 10.34 -2.53 19.43
CA GLY A 450 11.13 -2.89 20.60
C GLY A 450 10.74 -4.29 21.12
N PRO A 451 10.53 -4.45 22.45
CA PRO A 451 10.12 -5.73 23.03
C PRO A 451 8.75 -6.25 22.53
N ALA A 452 7.87 -5.38 22.06
CA ALA A 452 6.54 -5.78 21.60
C ALA A 452 6.57 -6.65 20.33
N ILE A 453 7.69 -6.67 19.59
CA ILE A 453 7.89 -7.58 18.45
C ILE A 453 7.68 -9.05 18.82
N GLN A 454 7.93 -9.43 20.09
CA GLN A 454 7.75 -10.78 20.59
C GLN A 454 6.31 -11.29 20.42
N VAL A 455 5.31 -10.42 20.46
CA VAL A 455 3.90 -10.78 20.24
C VAL A 455 3.70 -11.26 18.81
N LEU A 456 4.22 -10.49 17.83
CA LEU A 456 4.12 -10.85 16.41
C LEU A 456 4.94 -12.12 16.11
N GLN A 457 6.12 -12.26 16.71
CA GLN A 457 6.96 -13.44 16.57
C GLN A 457 6.30 -14.70 17.18
N ALA A 458 5.62 -14.57 18.32
CA ALA A 458 4.88 -15.67 18.93
C ALA A 458 3.71 -16.11 18.04
N LEU A 459 2.95 -15.16 17.49
CA LEU A 459 1.88 -15.44 16.54
C LEU A 459 2.41 -16.13 15.29
N LYS A 460 3.48 -15.60 14.69
CA LYS A 460 4.14 -16.21 13.53
C LYS A 460 4.59 -17.64 13.82
N LYS A 461 5.26 -17.87 14.92
CA LYS A 461 5.77 -19.19 15.32
C LYS A 461 4.64 -20.20 15.53
N GLU A 462 3.51 -19.79 16.08
CA GLU A 462 2.37 -20.67 16.30
C GLU A 462 1.65 -21.02 15.01
N LEU A 463 1.40 -20.02 14.13
CA LEU A 463 0.69 -20.24 12.86
C LEU A 463 1.57 -20.88 11.79
N ASP A 464 2.85 -20.54 11.76
CA ASP A 464 3.81 -20.98 10.74
C ASP A 464 5.11 -21.53 11.36
N PRO A 465 5.03 -22.64 12.06
CA PRO A 465 6.20 -23.21 12.77
C PRO A 465 7.33 -23.64 11.83
N ASN A 466 7.03 -23.87 10.56
CA ASN A 466 8.02 -24.21 9.53
C ASN A 466 8.63 -22.99 8.83
N GLY A 467 8.11 -21.77 9.09
CA GLY A 467 8.62 -20.51 8.51
C GLY A 467 8.48 -20.41 6.99
N ILE A 468 7.44 -21.05 6.41
CA ILE A 468 7.27 -21.12 4.96
C ILE A 468 6.60 -19.89 4.36
N MET A 469 5.82 -19.12 5.14
CA MET A 469 5.01 -18.02 4.63
C MET A 469 5.83 -16.75 4.45
N ASN A 470 6.01 -16.36 3.19
CA ASN A 470 6.67 -15.13 2.73
C ASN A 470 7.91 -14.74 3.56
N PRO A 471 8.96 -15.58 3.59
CA PRO A 471 10.11 -15.38 4.46
C PRO A 471 10.81 -14.04 4.24
N TYR A 472 11.46 -13.53 5.30
CA TYR A 472 12.21 -12.26 5.34
C TYR A 472 11.37 -10.98 5.23
N LYS A 473 10.05 -11.06 5.30
CA LYS A 473 9.14 -9.91 5.33
C LYS A 473 8.71 -9.61 6.77
N LEU A 474 8.33 -8.36 7.05
CA LEU A 474 7.89 -7.87 8.38
C LEU A 474 8.87 -8.11 9.54
N GLY A 475 10.11 -8.53 9.32
CA GLY A 475 11.03 -8.94 10.38
C GLY A 475 10.62 -10.23 11.11
N LEU A 476 9.82 -11.06 10.46
CA LEU A 476 9.26 -12.32 10.93
C LEU A 476 9.83 -13.54 10.19
#